data_c237de49af843c73c99cf830c4bb3bad
#
_entry.id   c237de49af843c73c99cf830c4bb3bad
#
_cell.length_a   1.000
_cell.length_b   1.000
_cell.length_c   1.000
_cell.angle_alpha   90.00
_cell.angle_beta   90.00
_cell.angle_gamma   90.00
#
_symmetry.space_group_name_H-M   'P 1'
#
loop_
_entity.id
_entity.type
_entity.pdbx_description
1 polymer ?
#
loop_
_entity_poly.entity_id
_entity_poly.type
_entity_poly.pdbx_seq_one_letter_code
_entity_poly.pdbx_strand_id
1 'polypeptide(L)'
;MATQLKSGVSSKKVPAVEGSISLAADKKMYKAGETITLTVKGKGLVSLNALSFALPYSATEYEFIGVDVKDMGKMENLTKDRLHSDGSKVLYPTFVNIGEQPAVEGTRDLFTIKLKAKKACKPAFQLKQLMMVDKFLGVKTGK
;
A
#
# COMPACT_ATOMS: atom_id res chain seq x y z
N MET A 1 8.15 14.60 -20.34
CA MET A 1 8.78 14.16 -19.84
C MET A 1 9.35 14.21 -19.37
N ALA A 2 9.19 14.16 -19.67
CA ALA A 2 9.75 13.67 -19.01
C ALA A 2 10.32 13.76 -18.60
N THR A 3 10.15 13.84 -18.75
CA THR A 3 10.77 13.50 -18.16
C THR A 3 11.39 13.67 -17.79
N GLN A 4 11.28 13.90 -18.04
CA GLN A 4 11.96 13.59 -17.55
C GLN A 4 12.62 13.95 -17.17
N LEU A 5 12.58 14.23 -17.50
CA LEU A 5 13.31 14.13 -17.01
C LEU A 5 13.94 14.59 -16.90
N LYS A 6 14.19 14.84 -17.09
CA LYS A 6 14.92 14.72 -16.84
C LYS A 6 15.84 15.05 -16.66
N SER A 7 16.02 15.34 -17.03
CA SER A 7 17.02 15.14 -16.78
C SER A 7 17.77 15.12 -16.59
N GLY A 8 18.10 15.17 -16.76
CA GLY A 8 18.90 14.57 -16.54
C GLY A 8 19.49 14.32 -16.55
N VAL A 9 19.71 13.94 -16.53
CA VAL A 9 20.35 13.27 -16.41
C VAL A 9 20.62 12.74 -16.56
N SER A 10 20.77 12.33 -16.62
CA SER A 10 21.04 11.55 -16.67
C SER A 10 21.03 10.92 -16.87
N SER A 11 21.13 11.08 -17.16
CA SER A 11 20.99 10.08 -17.56
C SER A 11 21.33 8.95 -17.20
N LYS A 12 21.47 8.68 -16.62
CA LYS A 12 21.65 7.52 -16.25
C LYS A 12 20.62 6.64 -16.34
N LYS A 13 20.68 5.57 -16.50
CA LYS A 13 19.71 4.64 -16.89
C LYS A 13 19.34 3.70 -15.81
N VAL A 14 19.17 4.25 -14.62
CA VAL A 14 18.69 3.53 -13.45
C VAL A 14 17.19 3.37 -13.58
N PRO A 15 16.64 2.14 -13.52
CA PRO A 15 15.20 1.98 -13.56
C PRO A 15 14.53 2.65 -12.36
N ALA A 16 13.66 3.59 -12.61
CA ALA A 16 12.90 4.26 -11.55
C ALA A 16 11.68 3.42 -11.21
N VAL A 17 11.19 3.53 -9.97
CA VAL A 17 9.96 2.86 -9.58
C VAL A 17 8.80 3.48 -10.34
N GLU A 18 7.93 2.62 -10.90
CA GLU A 18 6.77 3.07 -11.65
C GLU A 18 5.57 2.22 -11.28
N GLY A 19 4.41 2.65 -11.71
CA GLY A 19 3.17 1.96 -11.50
C GLY A 19 2.25 2.69 -10.55
N SER A 20 1.11 2.07 -10.27
CA SER A 20 0.11 2.66 -9.38
C SER A 20 -0.37 1.62 -8.38
N ILE A 21 -0.86 2.10 -7.25
CA ILE A 21 -1.40 1.28 -6.18
C ILE A 21 -2.85 1.68 -5.98
N SER A 22 -3.74 0.69 -5.86
CA SER A 22 -5.15 0.95 -5.64
C SER A 22 -5.71 0.02 -4.59
N LEU A 23 -6.84 0.42 -4.00
CA LEU A 23 -7.58 -0.36 -3.02
C LEU A 23 -8.93 -0.73 -3.61
N ALA A 24 -9.37 -1.96 -3.33
CA ALA A 24 -10.71 -2.40 -3.72
C ALA A 24 -11.30 -3.25 -2.62
N ALA A 25 -12.51 -2.88 -2.16
CA ALA A 25 -13.22 -3.66 -1.17
C ALA A 25 -13.94 -4.81 -1.88
N ASP A 26 -14.14 -5.92 -1.15
CA ASP A 26 -14.79 -7.10 -1.74
C ASP A 26 -16.31 -6.93 -1.86
N LYS A 27 -16.90 -5.98 -1.15
CA LYS A 27 -18.33 -5.69 -1.24
C LYS A 27 -18.56 -4.19 -1.20
N LYS A 28 -19.75 -3.77 -1.62
CA LYS A 28 -20.13 -2.36 -1.57
C LYS A 28 -20.68 -1.94 -0.22
N MET A 29 -21.24 -2.88 0.53
CA MET A 29 -21.83 -2.63 1.85
C MET A 29 -21.57 -3.80 2.76
N TYR A 30 -21.45 -3.51 4.04
CA TYR A 30 -21.20 -4.52 5.08
C TYR A 30 -22.16 -4.36 6.23
N LYS A 31 -22.49 -5.48 6.85
CA LYS A 31 -23.28 -5.50 8.09
C LYS A 31 -22.33 -5.55 9.27
N ALA A 32 -22.84 -5.15 10.45
CA ALA A 32 -22.05 -5.25 11.66
C ALA A 32 -21.54 -6.67 11.86
N GLY A 33 -20.27 -6.81 12.18
CA GLY A 33 -19.63 -8.09 12.41
C GLY A 33 -19.00 -8.74 11.19
N GLU A 34 -19.25 -8.22 9.99
CA GLU A 34 -18.67 -8.79 8.78
C GLU A 34 -17.23 -8.34 8.60
N THR A 35 -16.45 -9.18 7.92
CA THR A 35 -15.07 -8.88 7.61
C THR A 35 -14.99 -8.16 6.27
N ILE A 36 -14.28 -7.04 6.27
CA ILE A 36 -13.99 -6.27 5.07
C ILE A 36 -12.63 -6.71 4.55
N THR A 37 -12.59 -7.14 3.29
CA THR A 37 -11.32 -7.49 2.65
C THR A 37 -11.00 -6.42 1.61
N LEU A 38 -9.93 -5.65 1.89
CA LEU A 38 -9.43 -4.66 0.94
C LEU A 38 -8.26 -5.27 0.20
N THR A 39 -8.38 -5.36 -1.12
CA THR A 39 -7.27 -5.84 -1.94
C THR A 39 -6.44 -4.66 -2.37
N VAL A 40 -5.15 -4.73 -2.11
CA VAL A 40 -4.18 -3.73 -2.55
C VAL A 40 -3.56 -4.26 -3.84
N LYS A 41 -3.83 -3.58 -4.93
CA LYS A 41 -3.38 -3.99 -6.25
C LYS A 41 -2.30 -3.05 -6.76
N GLY A 42 -1.23 -3.63 -7.31
CA GLY A 42 -0.23 -2.86 -8.03
C GLY A 42 -0.44 -3.05 -9.53
N LYS A 43 -0.38 -1.97 -10.27
CA LYS A 43 -0.58 -2.01 -11.71
C LYS A 43 0.62 -1.42 -12.41
N GLY A 44 1.20 -2.21 -13.31
CA GLY A 44 2.35 -1.76 -14.10
C GLY A 44 3.57 -1.44 -13.27
N LEU A 45 3.81 -2.21 -12.21
CA LEU A 45 4.92 -1.94 -11.30
C LEU A 45 6.26 -2.19 -11.96
N VAL A 46 7.21 -1.28 -11.73
CA VAL A 46 8.58 -1.40 -12.20
C VAL A 46 9.50 -1.10 -11.02
N SER A 47 10.40 -2.03 -10.72
CA SER A 47 11.47 -1.84 -9.75
C SER A 47 10.99 -1.52 -8.33
N LEU A 48 9.83 -2.06 -7.93
CA LEU A 48 9.32 -1.80 -6.59
C LEU A 48 10.12 -2.57 -5.56
N ASN A 49 10.80 -1.86 -4.67
CA ASN A 49 11.67 -2.43 -3.65
C ASN A 49 11.17 -2.15 -2.23
N ALA A 50 10.29 -1.18 -2.08
CA ALA A 50 9.61 -0.91 -0.82
C ALA A 50 8.32 -0.15 -1.10
N LEU A 51 7.34 -0.36 -0.24
CA LEU A 51 6.02 0.25 -0.39
C LEU A 51 5.47 0.58 0.99
N SER A 52 4.96 1.79 1.15
CA SER A 52 4.23 2.14 2.35
C SER A 52 3.14 3.14 2.01
N PHE A 53 2.09 3.15 2.82
CA PHE A 53 1.06 4.19 2.74
C PHE A 53 0.34 4.28 4.07
N ALA A 54 -0.52 5.29 4.19
CA ALA A 54 -1.34 5.50 5.36
C ALA A 54 -2.79 5.22 5.00
N LEU A 55 -3.47 4.47 5.86
CA LEU A 55 -4.88 4.17 5.69
C LEU A 55 -5.60 4.59 6.98
N PRO A 56 -6.10 5.84 7.04
CA PRO A 56 -6.83 6.29 8.22
C PRO A 56 -8.18 5.59 8.31
N TYR A 57 -8.60 5.28 9.53
CA TYR A 57 -9.92 4.69 9.74
C TYR A 57 -10.45 5.05 11.13
N SER A 58 -11.77 4.95 11.29
CA SER A 58 -12.42 5.25 12.55
C SER A 58 -12.46 3.99 13.42
N ALA A 59 -11.87 4.05 14.60
CA ALA A 59 -11.86 2.91 15.52
C ALA A 59 -13.24 2.59 16.07
N THR A 60 -14.20 3.52 15.97
CA THR A 60 -15.57 3.24 16.40
C THR A 60 -16.35 2.47 15.34
N GLU A 61 -15.89 2.47 14.10
CA GLU A 61 -16.56 1.81 12.99
C GLU A 61 -15.86 0.54 12.52
N TYR A 62 -14.56 0.45 12.72
CA TYR A 62 -13.78 -0.66 12.22
C TYR A 62 -12.74 -1.13 13.23
N GLU A 63 -12.42 -2.40 13.11
CA GLU A 63 -11.33 -3.01 13.87
C GLU A 63 -10.36 -3.64 12.90
N PHE A 64 -9.08 -3.31 13.01
CA PHE A 64 -8.06 -3.92 12.17
C PHE A 64 -7.83 -5.37 12.60
N ILE A 65 -7.86 -6.30 11.65
CA ILE A 65 -7.65 -7.72 11.93
C ILE A 65 -6.26 -8.16 11.52
N GLY A 66 -5.83 -7.83 10.31
CA GLY A 66 -4.51 -8.25 9.85
C GLY A 66 -4.30 -7.99 8.37
N VAL A 67 -3.12 -8.38 7.92
CA VAL A 67 -2.72 -8.26 6.52
C VAL A 67 -2.32 -9.63 6.02
N ASP A 68 -2.91 -10.06 4.90
CA ASP A 68 -2.54 -11.31 4.24
C ASP A 68 -1.74 -10.99 2.99
N VAL A 69 -0.48 -11.44 2.97
CA VAL A 69 0.39 -11.21 1.83
C VAL A 69 0.01 -12.16 0.70
N LYS A 70 -0.10 -11.64 -0.51
CA LYS A 70 -0.43 -12.43 -1.68
C LYS A 70 0.77 -12.57 -2.62
N ASP A 71 1.29 -11.45 -3.10
CA ASP A 71 2.31 -11.47 -4.15
C ASP A 71 3.25 -10.28 -3.98
N MET A 72 3.99 -10.29 -2.88
CA MET A 72 4.94 -9.22 -2.54
C MET A 72 6.40 -9.66 -2.68
N GLY A 73 6.64 -10.77 -3.37
CA GLY A 73 7.99 -11.28 -3.52
C GLY A 73 8.59 -11.66 -2.17
N LYS A 74 9.79 -11.16 -1.90
CA LYS A 74 10.51 -11.46 -0.66
C LYS A 74 10.44 -10.34 0.35
N MET A 75 9.56 -9.36 0.15
CA MET A 75 9.49 -8.22 1.05
C MET A 75 9.05 -8.61 2.44
N GLU A 76 9.65 -7.94 3.44
CA GLU A 76 9.27 -8.09 4.84
C GLU A 76 8.06 -7.23 5.12
N ASN A 77 7.13 -7.75 5.90
CA ASN A 77 5.92 -7.02 6.29
C ASN A 77 6.19 -6.31 7.61
N LEU A 78 6.28 -4.98 7.56
CA LEU A 78 6.53 -4.15 8.73
C LEU A 78 5.30 -3.29 9.07
N THR A 79 4.13 -3.74 8.68
CA THR A 79 2.88 -3.02 8.86
C THR A 79 2.62 -2.72 10.34
N LYS A 80 2.18 -1.49 10.61
CA LYS A 80 1.82 -1.06 11.96
C LYS A 80 0.44 -0.42 11.96
N ASP A 81 -0.30 -0.69 13.05
CA ASP A 81 -1.60 -0.07 13.29
C ASP A 81 -1.42 0.87 14.49
N ARG A 82 -1.57 2.16 14.26
CA ARG A 82 -1.21 3.15 15.28
C ARG A 82 -2.41 3.97 15.74
N LEU A 83 -2.50 4.14 17.05
CA LEU A 83 -3.43 5.07 17.67
C LEU A 83 -2.70 6.38 17.90
N HIS A 84 -3.22 7.45 17.33
CA HIS A 84 -2.62 8.77 17.46
C HIS A 84 -3.15 9.48 18.70
N SER A 85 -2.43 10.51 19.13
CA SER A 85 -2.77 11.22 20.36
C SER A 85 -4.15 11.90 20.32
N ASP A 86 -4.65 12.18 19.12
CA ASP A 86 -5.98 12.77 18.94
C ASP A 86 -7.09 11.72 18.92
N GLY A 87 -6.76 10.44 19.14
CA GLY A 87 -7.74 9.36 19.17
C GLY A 87 -8.00 8.70 17.83
N SER A 88 -7.45 9.23 16.75
CA SER A 88 -7.63 8.61 15.44
C SER A 88 -6.71 7.41 15.27
N LYS A 89 -7.14 6.45 14.45
CA LYS A 89 -6.31 5.29 14.10
C LYS A 89 -5.88 5.39 12.66
N VAL A 90 -4.62 5.01 12.41
CA VAL A 90 -4.08 4.96 11.06
C VAL A 90 -3.30 3.67 10.92
N LEU A 91 -3.66 2.89 9.90
CA LEU A 91 -2.90 1.70 9.53
C LEU A 91 -1.80 2.14 8.57
N TYR A 92 -0.59 1.64 8.81
CA TYR A 92 0.56 1.91 7.94
C TYR A 92 1.06 0.62 7.33
N PRO A 93 0.44 0.16 6.24
CA PRO A 93 0.97 -1.00 5.52
C PRO A 93 2.36 -0.67 5.01
N THR A 94 3.33 -1.49 5.34
CA THR A 94 4.73 -1.23 5.01
C THR A 94 5.41 -2.53 4.65
N PHE A 95 6.00 -2.55 3.45
CA PHE A 95 6.72 -3.71 2.95
C PHE A 95 8.05 -3.26 2.39
N VAL A 96 9.12 -3.98 2.71
CA VAL A 96 10.45 -3.59 2.28
C VAL A 96 11.31 -4.82 2.00
N ASN A 97 12.08 -4.77 0.92
CA ASN A 97 13.12 -5.75 0.68
C ASN A 97 14.30 -5.44 1.58
N ILE A 98 14.75 -6.44 2.31
CA ILE A 98 15.93 -6.31 3.15
C ILE A 98 17.05 -7.04 2.47
N GLY A 99 18.16 -6.32 2.20
CA GLY A 99 19.27 -6.88 1.46
C GLY A 99 18.97 -6.97 -0.03
N GLU A 100 19.68 -7.84 -0.70
CA GLU A 100 19.62 -7.98 -2.16
C GLU A 100 18.49 -8.96 -2.53
N GLN A 101 17.29 -8.42 -2.71
CA GLN A 101 16.14 -9.22 -3.12
C GLN A 101 15.60 -8.69 -4.45
N PRO A 102 14.93 -9.54 -5.25
CA PRO A 102 14.33 -9.06 -6.50
C PRO A 102 13.24 -8.03 -6.24
N ALA A 103 13.22 -6.99 -7.04
CA ALA A 103 12.16 -5.99 -7.00
C ALA A 103 10.84 -6.61 -7.51
N VAL A 104 9.72 -6.04 -7.06
CA VAL A 104 8.40 -6.50 -7.49
C VAL A 104 8.05 -5.78 -8.78
N GLU A 105 7.56 -6.56 -9.75
CA GLU A 105 7.28 -6.06 -11.10
C GLU A 105 5.89 -6.49 -11.54
N GLY A 106 5.31 -5.73 -12.47
CA GLY A 106 4.10 -6.13 -13.16
C GLY A 106 2.82 -5.69 -12.50
N THR A 107 1.71 -6.29 -12.94
CA THR A 107 0.39 -6.04 -12.39
C THR A 107 -0.04 -7.25 -11.59
N ARG A 108 -0.34 -7.03 -10.30
CA ARG A 108 -0.65 -8.12 -9.40
C ARG A 108 -1.41 -7.65 -8.18
N ASP A 109 -2.12 -8.58 -7.55
CA ASP A 109 -2.71 -8.32 -6.23
C ASP A 109 -1.62 -8.56 -5.20
N LEU A 110 -1.23 -7.49 -4.51
CA LEU A 110 -0.06 -7.53 -3.63
C LEU A 110 -0.37 -8.14 -2.28
N PHE A 111 -1.39 -7.63 -1.62
CA PHE A 111 -1.80 -8.12 -0.32
C PHE A 111 -3.23 -7.68 -0.05
N THR A 112 -3.84 -8.25 1.00
CA THR A 112 -5.17 -7.82 1.43
C THR A 112 -5.09 -7.32 2.86
N ILE A 113 -5.90 -6.31 3.16
CA ILE A 113 -6.06 -5.76 4.50
C ILE A 113 -7.42 -6.19 4.99
N LYS A 114 -7.48 -6.80 6.17
CA LYS A 114 -8.73 -7.25 6.74
C LYS A 114 -9.11 -6.40 7.93
N LEU A 115 -10.35 -5.91 7.90
CA LEU A 115 -10.94 -5.12 8.96
C LEU A 115 -12.29 -5.72 9.28
N LYS A 116 -12.73 -5.53 10.52
CA LYS A 116 -14.05 -5.96 10.92
C LYS A 116 -14.95 -4.74 11.02
N ALA A 117 -16.13 -4.81 10.40
CA ALA A 117 -17.11 -3.75 10.50
C ALA A 117 -17.79 -3.85 11.86
N LYS A 118 -17.74 -2.80 12.66
CA LYS A 118 -18.40 -2.77 13.97
C LYS A 118 -19.85 -2.38 13.86
N LYS A 119 -20.21 -1.77 12.74
CA LYS A 119 -21.60 -1.42 12.45
C LYS A 119 -21.81 -1.47 10.94
N ALA A 120 -23.08 -1.45 10.53
CA ALA A 120 -23.39 -1.44 9.10
C ALA A 120 -22.75 -0.23 8.46
N CYS A 121 -22.07 -0.44 7.32
CA CYS A 121 -21.33 0.64 6.71
C CYS A 121 -21.12 0.42 5.21
N LYS A 122 -20.83 1.54 4.54
CA LYS A 122 -20.37 1.54 3.18
C LYS A 122 -18.90 1.99 3.25
N PRO A 123 -17.94 1.11 2.98
CA PRO A 123 -16.54 1.46 3.21
C PRO A 123 -16.09 2.58 2.30
N ALA A 124 -15.32 3.51 2.86
CA ALA A 124 -14.82 4.66 2.13
C ALA A 124 -13.38 4.92 2.54
N PHE A 125 -12.53 3.92 2.36
CA PHE A 125 -11.13 4.03 2.72
C PHE A 125 -10.35 4.73 1.63
N GLN A 126 -9.42 5.59 2.02
CA GLN A 126 -8.56 6.30 1.10
C GLN A 126 -7.11 6.04 1.44
N LEU A 127 -6.36 5.63 0.44
CA LEU A 127 -4.92 5.45 0.54
C LEU A 127 -4.27 6.83 0.51
N LYS A 128 -3.44 7.12 1.52
CA LYS A 128 -2.78 8.42 1.63
C LYS A 128 -1.29 8.23 1.83
N GLN A 129 -0.52 9.25 1.49
CA GLN A 129 0.92 9.29 1.74
C GLN A 129 1.63 8.08 1.14
N LEU A 130 1.25 7.71 -0.06
CA LEU A 130 1.86 6.59 -0.76
C LEU A 130 3.34 6.88 -1.03
N MET A 131 4.18 5.92 -0.70
CA MET A 131 5.61 6.00 -0.98
C MET A 131 6.07 4.68 -1.57
N MET A 132 6.70 4.73 -2.72
CA MET A 132 7.31 3.57 -3.36
C MET A 132 8.79 3.86 -3.55
N VAL A 133 9.62 2.86 -3.26
CA VAL A 133 11.07 3.00 -3.35
C VAL A 133 11.57 1.98 -4.37
N ASP A 134 12.44 2.43 -5.28
CA ASP A 134 13.03 1.52 -6.27
C ASP A 134 14.29 0.85 -5.71
N LYS A 135 14.87 -0.03 -6.51
CA LYS A 135 16.01 -0.83 -6.08
C LYS A 135 17.27 0.01 -5.84
N PHE A 136 17.28 1.23 -6.32
CA PHE A 136 18.42 2.15 -6.18
C PHE A 136 18.07 3.28 -5.21
N LEU A 137 17.06 3.09 -4.36
CA LEU A 137 16.62 4.03 -3.33
C LEU A 137 15.99 5.31 -3.87
N GLY A 138 15.61 5.33 -5.15
CA GLY A 138 14.77 6.38 -5.68
C GLY A 138 13.37 6.26 -5.12
N VAL A 139 12.71 7.39 -4.88
CA VAL A 139 11.41 7.41 -4.21
C VAL A 139 10.35 8.01 -5.12
N LYS A 140 9.20 7.34 -5.19
CA LYS A 140 8.02 7.88 -5.85
C LYS A 140 6.92 8.01 -4.83
N THR A 141 6.32 9.20 -4.75
CA THR A 141 5.18 9.42 -3.86
C THR A 141 3.92 9.63 -4.68
N GLY A 142 2.80 9.28 -4.09
CA GLY A 142 1.52 9.43 -4.74
C GLY A 142 0.44 9.77 -3.74
N LYS A 143 -0.80 9.78 -4.24
CA LYS A 143 -1.94 10.14 -3.41
C LYS A 143 -2.54 8.98 -2.72
#